data_cf4501c796670bab17ee62c5a82cab1b
#
_entry.id   cf4501c796670bab17ee62c5a82cab1b
#
_cell.length_a   1.000
_cell.length_b   1.000
_cell.length_c   1.000
_cell.angle_alpha   90.00
_cell.angle_beta   90.00
_cell.angle_gamma   90.00
#
_symmetry.space_group_name_H-M   'P 1'
#
loop_
_entity.id
_entity.type
_entity.pdbx_description
1 polymer ?
#
loop_
_entity_poly.entity_id
_entity_poly.type
_entity_poly.pdbx_seq_one_letter_code
_entity_poly.pdbx_strand_id
1 'polypeptide(L)'
;MRLPKVIRITATAFFLFVIGVLGQSRGAPGTDAAAGKDVFAKRCSGCHSTDSNKEGPRLRGIVGRKAGSVPGFPYSDGLRNYGIIWNEELLVKWLENTQAVVKDNDMEFRVSNADERSAVVAYLKSLTN
;
A
#
# COMPACT_ATOMS: atom_id res chain seq x y z
N MET A 1 62.42 -5.15 60.46
CA MET A 1 61.05 -4.62 60.47
C MET A 1 60.76 -4.13 59.07
N ARG A 2 60.03 -4.93 58.24
CA ARG A 2 59.81 -4.65 56.83
C ARG A 2 58.31 -4.23 56.64
N LEU A 3 58.12 -3.03 56.16
CA LEU A 3 56.73 -2.50 55.87
C LEU A 3 56.18 -3.15 54.63
N PRO A 4 54.90 -3.54 54.55
CA PRO A 4 54.32 -4.11 53.37
C PRO A 4 53.96 -3.03 52.33
N LYS A 5 54.20 -3.37 51.06
CA LYS A 5 53.83 -2.56 49.88
C LYS A 5 52.33 -2.46 49.76
N VAL A 6 51.81 -1.25 49.74
CA VAL A 6 50.43 -0.95 49.45
C VAL A 6 50.22 -1.08 47.92
N ILE A 7 49.44 -2.07 47.52
CA ILE A 7 49.02 -2.26 46.12
C ILE A 7 47.89 -1.26 45.85
N ARG A 8 48.19 -0.27 45.01
CA ARG A 8 47.14 0.64 44.48
C ARG A 8 46.41 -0.08 43.35
N ILE A 9 45.18 -0.47 43.62
CA ILE A 9 44.27 -0.99 42.57
C ILE A 9 43.66 0.24 41.89
N THR A 10 44.09 0.51 40.64
CA THR A 10 43.48 1.48 39.76
C THR A 10 42.20 0.87 39.21
N ALA A 11 41.04 1.35 39.66
CA ALA A 11 39.76 0.98 39.08
C ALA A 11 39.63 1.61 37.69
N THR A 12 39.81 0.79 36.65
CA THR A 12 39.52 1.19 35.27
C THR A 12 38.02 1.10 35.09
N ALA A 13 37.34 2.25 35.08
CA ALA A 13 35.92 2.34 34.75
C ALA A 13 35.69 1.95 33.27
N PHE A 14 35.15 0.77 33.06
CA PHE A 14 34.72 0.31 31.74
C PHE A 14 33.38 0.98 31.42
N PHE A 15 33.43 2.06 30.65
CA PHE A 15 32.22 2.78 30.20
C PHE A 15 31.60 1.97 29.05
N LEU A 16 30.63 1.12 29.37
CA LEU A 16 29.82 0.41 28.39
C LEU A 16 28.94 1.43 27.65
N PHE A 17 29.39 1.81 26.47
CA PHE A 17 28.62 2.61 25.53
C PHE A 17 27.54 1.70 24.93
N VAL A 18 26.34 1.67 25.54
CA VAL A 18 25.17 1.02 24.96
C VAL A 18 24.70 1.87 23.78
N ILE A 19 25.14 1.51 22.58
CA ILE A 19 24.59 2.08 21.34
C ILE A 19 23.16 1.51 21.22
N GLY A 20 22.17 2.29 21.64
CA GLY A 20 20.78 2.01 21.38
C GLY A 20 20.55 2.07 19.87
N VAL A 21 20.50 0.91 19.22
CA VAL A 21 19.99 0.78 17.85
C VAL A 21 18.49 1.08 17.92
N LEU A 22 18.13 2.33 17.69
CA LEU A 22 16.76 2.71 17.39
C LEU A 22 16.38 1.99 16.09
N GLY A 23 15.77 0.82 16.23
CA GLY A 23 15.19 0.09 15.12
C GLY A 23 14.15 0.97 14.46
N GLN A 24 14.51 1.63 13.37
CA GLN A 24 13.55 2.25 12.47
C GLN A 24 12.78 1.09 11.83
N SER A 25 11.57 0.85 12.32
CA SER A 25 10.60 0.00 11.62
C SER A 25 10.30 0.67 10.29
N ARG A 26 11.10 0.32 9.27
CA ARG A 26 10.71 0.59 7.88
C ARG A 26 9.46 -0.23 7.66
N GLY A 27 8.31 0.42 7.55
CA GLY A 27 7.09 -0.21 7.09
C GLY A 27 7.40 -0.99 5.81
N ALA A 28 6.79 -2.15 5.65
CA ALA A 28 7.02 -2.99 4.49
C ALA A 28 6.88 -2.14 3.21
N PRO A 29 7.84 -2.23 2.26
CA PRO A 29 7.72 -1.51 0.99
C PRO A 29 6.38 -1.85 0.33
N GLY A 30 5.65 -0.84 -0.12
CA GLY A 30 4.39 -1.03 -0.84
C GLY A 30 3.10 -0.89 -0.03
N THR A 31 3.16 -0.74 1.30
CA THR A 31 1.96 -0.54 2.14
C THR A 31 1.70 0.92 2.54
N ASP A 32 2.53 1.84 2.09
CA ASP A 32 2.41 3.26 2.41
C ASP A 32 1.38 3.94 1.49
N ALA A 33 0.29 4.44 2.09
CA ALA A 33 -0.74 5.20 1.37
C ALA A 33 -0.20 6.49 0.73
N ALA A 34 0.87 7.10 1.26
CA ALA A 34 1.50 8.28 0.66
C ALA A 34 2.18 7.91 -0.66
N ALA A 35 2.99 6.83 -0.69
CA ALA A 35 3.56 6.31 -1.92
C ALA A 35 2.47 5.87 -2.92
N GLY A 36 1.37 5.31 -2.42
CA GLY A 36 0.21 4.93 -3.23
C GLY A 36 -0.49 6.10 -3.90
N LYS A 37 -0.52 7.26 -3.27
CA LYS A 37 -1.03 8.50 -3.88
C LYS A 37 -0.21 8.92 -5.09
N ASP A 38 1.11 8.79 -5.02
CA ASP A 38 2.00 9.09 -6.14
C ASP A 38 1.82 8.10 -7.30
N VAL A 39 1.66 6.81 -6.98
CA VAL A 39 1.34 5.79 -7.99
C VAL A 39 -0.01 6.10 -8.66
N PHE A 40 -1.03 6.45 -7.87
CA PHE A 40 -2.34 6.84 -8.39
C PHE A 40 -2.22 8.04 -9.36
N ALA A 41 -1.51 9.08 -8.96
CA ALA A 41 -1.30 10.27 -9.78
C ALA A 41 -0.62 9.96 -11.12
N LYS A 42 0.37 9.06 -11.11
CA LYS A 42 1.15 8.72 -12.30
C LYS A 42 0.45 7.73 -13.23
N ARG A 43 -0.30 6.78 -12.69
CA ARG A 43 -0.79 5.63 -13.45
C ARG A 43 -2.31 5.56 -13.61
N CYS A 44 -3.07 6.16 -12.69
CA CYS A 44 -4.53 5.99 -12.62
C CYS A 44 -5.30 7.27 -12.95
N SER A 45 -4.74 8.43 -12.63
CA SER A 45 -5.45 9.72 -12.72
C SER A 45 -5.80 10.14 -14.15
N GLY A 46 -5.15 9.57 -15.17
CA GLY A 46 -5.53 9.76 -16.57
C GLY A 46 -6.97 9.33 -16.83
N CYS A 47 -7.33 8.14 -16.34
CA CYS A 47 -8.66 7.54 -16.58
C CYS A 47 -9.59 7.60 -15.37
N HIS A 48 -9.08 7.72 -14.16
CA HIS A 48 -9.87 7.75 -12.93
C HIS A 48 -9.72 9.06 -12.16
N SER A 49 -10.77 9.42 -11.42
CA SER A 49 -10.71 10.39 -10.33
C SER A 49 -11.13 9.72 -9.02
N THR A 50 -10.76 10.32 -7.90
CA THR A 50 -11.26 9.87 -6.60
C THR A 50 -12.75 10.14 -6.45
N ASP A 51 -13.25 11.28 -6.94
CA ASP A 51 -14.55 11.80 -6.57
C ASP A 51 -15.57 11.90 -7.73
N SER A 52 -15.11 11.83 -8.97
CA SER A 52 -15.94 11.95 -10.17
C SER A 52 -15.67 10.84 -11.18
N ASN A 53 -16.68 10.48 -11.97
CA ASN A 53 -16.52 9.60 -13.11
C ASN A 53 -15.75 10.32 -14.23
N LYS A 54 -14.84 9.59 -14.88
CA LYS A 54 -14.10 9.99 -16.08
C LYS A 54 -14.24 8.86 -17.11
N GLU A 55 -13.16 8.48 -17.79
CA GLU A 55 -13.08 7.26 -18.60
C GLU A 55 -13.41 6.01 -17.77
N GLY A 56 -12.92 5.98 -16.51
CA GLY A 56 -13.25 4.99 -15.51
C GLY A 56 -14.13 5.58 -14.40
N PRO A 57 -14.73 4.70 -13.56
CA PRO A 57 -15.55 5.14 -12.44
C PRO A 57 -14.73 5.83 -11.36
N ARG A 58 -15.39 6.66 -10.53
CA ARG A 58 -14.78 7.24 -9.33
C ARG A 58 -14.32 6.16 -8.36
N LEU A 59 -13.19 6.38 -7.69
CA LEU A 59 -12.56 5.35 -6.86
C LEU A 59 -12.66 5.58 -5.35
N ARG A 60 -13.09 6.74 -4.84
CA ARG A 60 -13.35 6.91 -3.40
C ARG A 60 -14.33 5.86 -2.91
N GLY A 61 -13.99 5.18 -1.80
CA GLY A 61 -14.79 4.12 -1.22
C GLY A 61 -14.88 2.84 -2.07
N ILE A 62 -13.90 2.57 -2.94
CA ILE A 62 -13.89 1.33 -3.74
C ILE A 62 -13.73 0.08 -2.87
N VAL A 63 -12.91 0.13 -1.82
CA VAL A 63 -12.77 -0.98 -0.88
C VAL A 63 -14.09 -1.12 -0.10
N GLY A 64 -14.68 -2.29 -0.15
CA GLY A 64 -16.01 -2.58 0.42
C GLY A 64 -17.18 -2.30 -0.53
N ARG A 65 -16.95 -1.77 -1.74
CA ARG A 65 -17.99 -1.48 -2.71
C ARG A 65 -18.24 -2.67 -3.65
N LYS A 66 -19.51 -2.87 -4.02
CA LYS A 66 -19.87 -3.87 -5.03
C LYS A 66 -19.29 -3.47 -6.40
N ALA A 67 -18.75 -4.43 -7.13
CA ALA A 67 -18.29 -4.21 -8.50
C ALA A 67 -19.46 -3.74 -9.38
N GLY A 68 -19.17 -2.85 -10.33
CA GLY A 68 -20.16 -2.37 -11.27
C GLY A 68 -21.26 -1.48 -10.68
N SER A 69 -21.09 -0.90 -9.47
CA SER A 69 -22.19 -0.26 -8.73
C SER A 69 -22.12 1.27 -8.64
N VAL A 70 -21.13 1.94 -9.24
CA VAL A 70 -21.10 3.41 -9.22
C VAL A 70 -22.25 3.95 -10.05
N PRO A 71 -23.13 4.78 -9.48
CA PRO A 71 -24.27 5.34 -10.23
C PRO A 71 -23.81 6.17 -11.44
N GLY A 72 -24.52 6.01 -12.56
CA GLY A 72 -24.27 6.77 -13.77
C GLY A 72 -23.01 6.43 -14.54
N PHE A 73 -22.27 5.37 -14.14
CA PHE A 73 -21.12 4.89 -14.91
C PHE A 73 -21.52 3.72 -15.82
N PRO A 74 -21.20 3.75 -17.13
CA PRO A 74 -21.54 2.70 -18.09
C PRO A 74 -20.52 1.56 -18.02
N TYR A 75 -20.66 0.67 -17.03
CA TYR A 75 -19.79 -0.49 -16.91
C TYR A 75 -19.99 -1.50 -18.05
N SER A 76 -18.92 -2.22 -18.39
CA SER A 76 -18.99 -3.45 -19.18
C SER A 76 -19.91 -4.50 -18.54
N ASP A 77 -20.41 -5.42 -19.35
CA ASP A 77 -21.27 -6.52 -18.86
C ASP A 77 -20.53 -7.41 -17.87
N GLY A 78 -19.23 -7.66 -18.10
CA GLY A 78 -18.38 -8.39 -17.17
C GLY A 78 -18.40 -7.81 -15.76
N LEU A 79 -18.18 -6.50 -15.63
CA LEU A 79 -18.19 -5.83 -14.31
C LEU A 79 -19.58 -5.68 -13.71
N ARG A 80 -20.61 -5.43 -14.53
CA ARG A 80 -22.01 -5.36 -14.04
C ARG A 80 -22.48 -6.66 -13.41
N ASN A 81 -22.10 -7.78 -14.02
CA ASN A 81 -22.60 -9.10 -13.65
C ASN A 81 -21.68 -9.84 -12.68
N TYR A 82 -20.48 -9.30 -12.37
CA TYR A 82 -19.49 -9.98 -11.55
C TYR A 82 -19.97 -10.24 -10.12
N GLY A 83 -20.75 -9.34 -9.54
CA GLY A 83 -21.50 -9.59 -8.30
C GLY A 83 -20.67 -9.62 -7.01
N ILE A 84 -19.39 -9.26 -7.04
CA ILE A 84 -18.49 -9.28 -5.89
C ILE A 84 -18.33 -7.93 -5.23
N ILE A 85 -17.80 -7.95 -4.00
CA ILE A 85 -17.39 -6.76 -3.26
C ILE A 85 -15.88 -6.65 -3.35
N TRP A 86 -15.38 -5.48 -3.75
CA TRP A 86 -13.96 -5.20 -3.81
C TRP A 86 -13.32 -5.23 -2.43
N ASN A 87 -12.26 -5.97 -2.28
CA ASN A 87 -11.37 -5.94 -1.14
C ASN A 87 -9.92 -5.71 -1.60
N GLU A 88 -9.01 -5.48 -0.67
CA GLU A 88 -7.62 -5.17 -0.98
C GLU A 88 -6.93 -6.28 -1.79
N GLU A 89 -7.09 -7.53 -1.39
CA GLU A 89 -6.49 -8.69 -2.09
C GLU A 89 -6.96 -8.77 -3.54
N LEU A 90 -8.26 -8.62 -3.75
CA LEU A 90 -8.86 -8.67 -5.08
C LEU A 90 -8.45 -7.49 -5.95
N LEU A 91 -8.32 -6.29 -5.37
CA LEU A 91 -7.81 -5.12 -6.09
C LEU A 91 -6.34 -5.29 -6.51
N VAL A 92 -5.50 -5.91 -5.68
CA VAL A 92 -4.12 -6.25 -6.06
C VAL A 92 -4.10 -7.22 -7.24
N LYS A 93 -4.92 -8.28 -7.22
CA LYS A 93 -5.07 -9.24 -8.33
C LYS A 93 -5.65 -8.57 -9.58
N TRP A 94 -6.63 -7.69 -9.41
CA TRP A 94 -7.21 -6.89 -10.48
C TRP A 94 -6.16 -6.05 -11.20
N LEU A 95 -5.32 -5.33 -10.45
CA LEU A 95 -4.25 -4.50 -11.02
C LEU A 95 -3.10 -5.33 -11.63
N GLU A 96 -2.97 -6.59 -11.27
CA GLU A 96 -2.03 -7.51 -11.90
C GLU A 96 -2.51 -7.98 -13.28
N ASN A 97 -3.77 -8.37 -13.38
CA ASN A 97 -4.40 -8.79 -14.63
C ASN A 97 -5.93 -8.67 -14.54
N THR A 98 -6.47 -7.62 -15.13
CA THR A 98 -7.91 -7.32 -15.09
C THR A 98 -8.74 -8.42 -15.76
N GLN A 99 -8.31 -8.95 -16.88
CA GLN A 99 -9.04 -10.00 -17.62
C GLN A 99 -9.01 -11.36 -16.92
N ALA A 100 -8.00 -11.61 -16.08
CA ALA A 100 -7.95 -12.83 -15.27
C ALA A 100 -8.94 -12.79 -14.10
N VAL A 101 -9.29 -11.60 -13.61
CA VAL A 101 -10.25 -11.42 -12.51
C VAL A 101 -11.67 -11.31 -13.03
N VAL A 102 -11.91 -10.46 -14.01
CA VAL A 102 -13.22 -10.27 -14.65
C VAL A 102 -13.04 -10.31 -16.15
N LYS A 103 -13.57 -11.34 -16.80
CA LYS A 103 -13.57 -11.41 -18.26
C LYS A 103 -14.50 -10.34 -18.84
N ASP A 104 -14.21 -9.92 -20.06
CA ASP A 104 -15.02 -8.96 -20.82
C ASP A 104 -15.21 -7.62 -20.07
N ASN A 105 -14.14 -7.18 -19.38
CA ASN A 105 -14.07 -5.85 -18.82
C ASN A 105 -13.35 -4.88 -19.77
N ASP A 106 -13.69 -3.60 -19.70
CA ASP A 106 -13.15 -2.56 -20.58
C ASP A 106 -11.84 -1.93 -20.03
N MET A 107 -11.38 -2.35 -18.86
CA MET A 107 -10.15 -1.83 -18.26
C MET A 107 -8.94 -2.69 -18.68
N GLU A 108 -8.40 -2.42 -19.86
CA GLU A 108 -7.17 -3.07 -20.33
C GLU A 108 -5.92 -2.43 -19.75
N PHE A 109 -5.72 -2.59 -18.47
CA PHE A 109 -4.61 -1.96 -17.74
C PHE A 109 -3.98 -2.92 -16.73
N ARG A 110 -2.66 -2.80 -16.53
CA ARG A 110 -1.96 -3.54 -15.48
C ARG A 110 -0.86 -2.71 -14.84
N VAL A 111 -0.58 -3.00 -13.58
CA VAL A 111 0.56 -2.52 -12.83
C VAL A 111 1.50 -3.69 -12.57
N SER A 112 2.61 -3.77 -13.32
CA SER A 112 3.54 -4.93 -13.24
C SER A 112 4.30 -5.00 -11.92
N ASN A 113 4.62 -3.86 -11.31
CA ASN A 113 5.34 -3.81 -10.04
C ASN A 113 4.39 -4.13 -8.86
N ALA A 114 4.73 -5.17 -8.08
CA ALA A 114 3.92 -5.62 -6.95
C ALA A 114 3.84 -4.60 -5.81
N ASP A 115 4.92 -3.87 -5.55
CA ASP A 115 4.95 -2.84 -4.49
C ASP A 115 4.06 -1.64 -4.88
N GLU A 116 4.07 -1.23 -6.14
CA GLU A 116 3.16 -0.19 -6.65
C GLU A 116 1.69 -0.62 -6.54
N ARG A 117 1.37 -1.90 -6.84
CA ARG A 117 0.01 -2.43 -6.66
C ARG A 117 -0.45 -2.33 -5.21
N SER A 118 0.39 -2.80 -4.30
CA SER A 118 0.10 -2.78 -2.86
C SER A 118 -0.03 -1.35 -2.33
N ALA A 119 0.85 -0.44 -2.74
CA ALA A 119 0.83 0.95 -2.34
C ALA A 119 -0.44 1.67 -2.82
N VAL A 120 -0.80 1.53 -4.11
CA VAL A 120 -1.99 2.20 -4.63
C VAL A 120 -3.28 1.63 -4.01
N VAL A 121 -3.34 0.34 -3.71
CA VAL A 121 -4.49 -0.26 -3.00
C VAL A 121 -4.58 0.28 -1.57
N ALA A 122 -3.45 0.43 -0.85
CA ALA A 122 -3.43 1.07 0.47
C ALA A 122 -3.93 2.52 0.42
N TYR A 123 -3.53 3.29 -0.61
CA TYR A 123 -4.07 4.63 -0.84
C TYR A 123 -5.57 4.60 -1.09
N LEU A 124 -6.07 3.75 -1.97
CA LEU A 124 -7.51 3.63 -2.27
C LEU A 124 -8.31 3.24 -1.02
N LYS A 125 -7.76 2.36 -0.16
CA LYS A 125 -8.37 2.02 1.13
C LYS A 125 -8.47 3.24 2.05
N SER A 126 -7.48 4.12 2.04
CA SER A 126 -7.50 5.34 2.87
C SER A 126 -8.56 6.36 2.43
N LEU A 127 -9.10 6.23 1.21
CA LEU A 127 -10.16 7.07 0.66
C LEU A 127 -11.54 6.55 1.07
N THR A 128 -11.83 6.57 2.35
CA THR A 128 -13.17 6.21 2.86
C THR A 128 -14.21 7.25 2.46
N ASN A 129 -15.47 6.84 2.46
CA ASN A 129 -16.62 7.75 2.25
C ASN A 129 -16.85 8.63 3.47
#